data_00bc21682c58f9416a748996f82ca63d
#
_entry.id   00bc21682c58f9416a748996f82ca63d
#
_cell.length_a   1.000
_cell.length_b   1.000
_cell.length_c   1.000
_cell.angle_alpha   90.00
_cell.angle_beta   90.00
_cell.angle_gamma   90.00
#
_symmetry.space_group_name_H-M   'P 1'
#
loop_
_entity.id
_entity.type
_entity.pdbx_description
1 polymer ?
#
loop_
_entity_poly.entity_id
_entity_poly.type
_entity_poly.pdbx_seq_one_letter_code
_entity_poly.pdbx_strand_id
1 'polypeptide(L)'
;ADALVLFNRFYLPDFDLENLEVVPHLTLSSSYELLVRLHWIAILCGHVRPDLAVTGGVHTARDVLKAMMAGARVAMMTSALLQQGIEYLTAVREGLLDWMGAHEYESIRQMQGSMSYRSVRDPAAFERANYMKVLSSYVLRTAPRPGPAQERGSGCEEDRAMANTSGQ
;
A
#
# COMPACT_ATOMS: atom_id res chain seq x y z
N ALA A 1 -21.07 18.96 12.97
CA ALA A 1 -20.16 17.94 13.44
C ALA A 1 -18.84 18.60 13.83
N ASP A 2 -18.20 18.11 14.89
CA ASP A 2 -16.95 18.63 15.40
C ASP A 2 -15.75 17.92 14.76
N ALA A 3 -15.96 16.72 14.23
CA ALA A 3 -14.96 15.95 13.51
C ALA A 3 -15.57 15.14 12.35
N LEU A 4 -14.75 14.84 11.35
CA LEU A 4 -15.07 13.98 10.23
C LEU A 4 -14.06 12.83 10.16
N VAL A 5 -14.55 11.60 10.08
CA VAL A 5 -13.72 10.40 9.90
C VAL A 5 -13.72 10.01 8.42
N LEU A 6 -12.55 10.04 7.80
CA LEU A 6 -12.35 9.78 6.37
C LEU A 6 -11.45 8.56 6.18
N PHE A 7 -11.84 7.51 5.48
CA PHE A 7 -13.19 7.08 5.10
C PHE A 7 -13.42 5.68 5.63
N ASN A 8 -14.65 5.30 5.92
CA ASN A 8 -14.94 3.90 6.17
C ASN A 8 -14.65 3.07 4.90
N ARG A 9 -14.38 1.78 5.08
CA ARG A 9 -14.27 0.86 3.95
C ARG A 9 -15.66 0.54 3.43
N PHE A 10 -15.76 0.44 2.11
CA PHE A 10 -16.95 -0.14 1.51
C PHE A 10 -17.00 -1.65 1.78
N TYR A 11 -18.19 -2.17 1.94
CA TYR A 11 -18.40 -3.60 1.94
C TYR A 11 -18.04 -4.14 0.55
N LEU A 12 -17.13 -5.09 0.50
CA LEU A 12 -16.65 -5.73 -0.73
C LEU A 12 -16.90 -7.23 -0.59
N PRO A 13 -18.07 -7.73 -1.00
CA PRO A 13 -18.33 -9.16 -1.04
C PRO A 13 -17.47 -9.82 -2.13
N ASP A 14 -17.15 -11.07 -1.92
CA ASP A 14 -16.52 -11.92 -2.95
C ASP A 14 -17.58 -12.85 -3.58
N PHE A 15 -17.24 -13.49 -4.67
CA PHE A 15 -18.11 -14.39 -5.40
C PHE A 15 -17.54 -15.81 -5.38
N ASP A 16 -18.31 -16.75 -4.85
CA ASP A 16 -18.06 -18.16 -5.02
C ASP A 16 -18.58 -18.60 -6.40
N LEU A 17 -17.66 -18.85 -7.32
CA LEU A 17 -18.02 -19.18 -8.70
C LEU A 17 -18.53 -20.61 -8.85
N GLU A 18 -18.19 -21.51 -7.92
CA GLU A 18 -18.64 -22.91 -7.96
C GLU A 18 -20.09 -23.05 -7.49
N ASN A 19 -20.44 -22.29 -6.45
CA ASN A 19 -21.80 -22.32 -5.89
C ASN A 19 -22.68 -21.17 -6.40
N LEU A 20 -22.13 -20.25 -7.18
CA LEU A 20 -22.78 -19.04 -7.69
C LEU A 20 -23.41 -18.19 -6.56
N GLU A 21 -22.68 -18.04 -5.47
CA GLU A 21 -23.12 -17.33 -4.29
C GLU A 21 -22.25 -16.10 -3.99
N VAL A 22 -22.87 -15.09 -3.35
CA VAL A 22 -22.14 -13.94 -2.82
C VAL A 22 -21.64 -14.28 -1.41
N VAL A 23 -20.32 -14.25 -1.24
CA VAL A 23 -19.68 -14.65 0.02
C VAL A 23 -19.18 -13.42 0.77
N PRO A 24 -19.51 -13.28 2.07
CA PRO A 24 -18.90 -12.26 2.91
C PRO A 24 -17.38 -12.48 2.98
N HIS A 25 -16.62 -11.47 2.58
CA HIS A 25 -15.16 -11.55 2.64
C HIS A 25 -14.61 -10.37 3.44
N LEU A 26 -13.78 -10.66 4.43
CA LEU A 26 -13.06 -9.66 5.22
C LEU A 26 -11.58 -9.68 4.84
N THR A 27 -11.17 -8.70 4.04
CA THR A 27 -9.75 -8.43 3.80
C THR A 27 -9.29 -7.30 4.69
N LEU A 28 -8.22 -7.50 5.44
CA LEU A 28 -7.61 -6.43 6.22
C LEU A 28 -6.97 -5.39 5.30
N SER A 29 -6.97 -4.11 5.72
CA SER A 29 -6.38 -3.05 4.92
C SER A 29 -4.87 -3.19 4.77
N SER A 30 -4.31 -2.51 3.78
CA SER A 30 -2.87 -2.30 3.61
C SER A 30 -2.55 -0.80 3.57
N SER A 31 -1.27 -0.43 3.75
CA SER A 31 -0.85 0.98 3.67
C SER A 31 -1.16 1.64 2.32
N TYR A 32 -1.37 0.86 1.27
CA TYR A 32 -1.75 1.39 -0.04
C TYR A 32 -3.12 2.08 -0.01
N GLU A 33 -4.04 1.55 0.78
CA GLU A 33 -5.39 2.14 0.92
C GLU A 33 -5.37 3.53 1.57
N LEU A 34 -4.31 3.87 2.31
CA LEU A 34 -4.15 5.18 2.91
C LEU A 34 -4.04 6.30 1.87
N LEU A 35 -3.49 6.03 0.68
CA LEU A 35 -3.19 7.06 -0.32
C LEU A 35 -4.43 7.87 -0.74
N VAL A 36 -5.55 7.21 -0.96
CA VAL A 36 -6.82 7.88 -1.29
C VAL A 36 -7.28 8.79 -0.13
N ARG A 37 -7.11 8.33 1.10
CA ARG A 37 -7.49 9.08 2.30
C ARG A 37 -6.60 10.29 2.52
N LEU A 38 -5.28 10.13 2.32
CA LEU A 38 -4.32 11.24 2.39
C LEU A 38 -4.66 12.35 1.40
N HIS A 39 -5.01 11.97 0.18
CA HIS A 39 -5.42 12.93 -0.86
C HIS A 39 -6.59 13.80 -0.38
N TRP A 40 -7.65 13.19 0.12
CA TRP A 40 -8.82 13.92 0.59
C TRP A 40 -8.58 14.68 1.90
N ILE A 41 -7.81 14.12 2.85
CA ILE A 41 -7.41 14.84 4.06
C ILE A 41 -6.64 16.11 3.68
N ALA A 42 -5.67 16.00 2.77
CA ALA A 42 -4.86 17.14 2.36
C ALA A 42 -5.68 18.24 1.68
N ILE A 43 -6.65 17.87 0.83
CA ILE A 43 -7.55 18.83 0.16
C ILE A 43 -8.47 19.49 1.18
N LEU A 44 -9.09 18.72 2.08
CA LEU A 44 -10.08 19.23 3.02
C LEU A 44 -9.46 20.02 4.18
N CYS A 45 -8.19 19.78 4.49
CA CYS A 45 -7.49 20.47 5.54
C CYS A 45 -7.52 21.99 5.33
N GLY A 46 -8.13 22.68 6.28
CA GLY A 46 -8.35 24.12 6.24
C GLY A 46 -9.46 24.61 5.28
N HIS A 47 -10.13 23.73 4.54
CA HIS A 47 -11.37 24.06 3.79
C HIS A 47 -12.63 23.77 4.59
N VAL A 48 -12.55 22.81 5.52
CA VAL A 48 -13.65 22.48 6.41
C VAL A 48 -13.29 22.87 7.84
N ARG A 49 -14.32 23.16 8.66
CA ARG A 49 -14.12 23.52 10.08
C ARG A 49 -13.87 22.31 10.99
N PRO A 50 -14.59 21.17 10.78
CA PRO A 50 -14.40 20.00 11.62
C PRO A 50 -12.98 19.46 11.57
N ASP A 51 -12.54 18.90 12.70
CA ASP A 51 -11.28 18.15 12.74
C ASP A 51 -11.34 16.90 11.85
N LEU A 52 -10.22 16.56 11.25
CA LEU A 52 -10.15 15.42 10.33
C LEU A 52 -9.49 14.22 11.00
N ALA A 53 -10.12 13.08 10.93
CA ALA A 53 -9.57 11.80 11.36
C ALA A 53 -9.45 10.87 10.15
N VAL A 54 -8.35 10.12 10.04
CA VAL A 54 -8.15 9.13 8.99
C VAL A 54 -8.36 7.73 9.54
N THR A 55 -9.06 6.88 8.80
CA THR A 55 -9.21 5.46 9.09
C THR A 55 -8.98 4.61 7.84
N GLY A 56 -8.40 3.41 8.02
CA GLY A 56 -8.06 2.50 6.94
C GLY A 56 -6.72 2.80 6.27
N GLY A 57 -5.84 1.81 6.23
CA GLY A 57 -4.53 1.91 5.64
C GLY A 57 -3.43 2.48 6.53
N VAL A 58 -3.71 2.76 7.79
CA VAL A 58 -2.69 3.17 8.77
C VAL A 58 -2.08 1.93 9.39
N HIS A 59 -0.82 1.63 9.04
CA HIS A 59 -0.12 0.42 9.50
C HIS A 59 1.21 0.72 10.17
N THR A 60 1.88 1.80 9.81
CA THR A 60 3.25 2.10 10.28
C THR A 60 3.33 3.51 10.85
N ALA A 61 4.44 3.81 11.56
CA ALA A 61 4.75 5.17 12.00
C ALA A 61 4.78 6.16 10.83
N ARG A 62 5.30 5.74 9.66
CA ARG A 62 5.32 6.57 8.45
C ARG A 62 3.92 6.88 7.93
N ASP A 63 2.97 5.98 8.08
CA ASP A 63 1.58 6.21 7.69
C ASP A 63 0.93 7.24 8.62
N VAL A 64 1.21 7.16 9.93
CA VAL A 64 0.79 8.17 10.91
C VAL A 64 1.37 9.54 10.56
N LEU A 65 2.69 9.62 10.29
CA LEU A 65 3.35 10.88 9.89
C LEU A 65 2.70 11.51 8.66
N LYS A 66 2.48 10.71 7.60
CA LYS A 66 1.82 11.18 6.39
C LYS A 66 0.42 11.72 6.69
N ALA A 67 -0.35 11.01 7.54
CA ALA A 67 -1.68 11.44 7.92
C ALA A 67 -1.66 12.79 8.66
N MET A 68 -0.75 12.96 9.63
CA MET A 68 -0.60 14.22 10.37
C MET A 68 -0.15 15.36 9.45
N MET A 69 0.84 15.12 8.59
CA MET A 69 1.30 16.12 7.63
C MET A 69 0.24 16.50 6.59
N ALA A 70 -0.61 15.58 6.18
CA ALA A 70 -1.76 15.89 5.33
C ALA A 70 -2.80 16.76 6.03
N GLY A 71 -2.85 16.76 7.36
CA GLY A 71 -3.73 17.60 8.17
C GLY A 71 -4.73 16.84 9.04
N ALA A 72 -4.59 15.51 9.17
CA ALA A 72 -5.39 14.77 10.13
C ALA A 72 -5.02 15.14 11.58
N ARG A 73 -6.01 15.14 12.46
CA ARG A 73 -5.83 15.24 13.91
C ARG A 73 -5.72 13.88 14.58
N VAL A 74 -6.33 12.89 13.97
CA VAL A 74 -6.37 11.51 14.49
C VAL A 74 -6.05 10.54 13.36
N ALA A 75 -5.17 9.59 13.61
CA ALA A 75 -4.92 8.42 12.76
C ALA A 75 -5.41 7.17 13.50
N MET A 76 -6.40 6.49 12.91
CA MET A 76 -7.03 5.31 13.48
C MET A 76 -6.42 4.04 12.87
N MET A 77 -6.04 3.11 13.73
CA MET A 77 -5.34 1.88 13.34
C MET A 77 -6.13 0.67 13.86
N THR A 78 -6.57 -0.20 12.97
CA THR A 78 -7.29 -1.43 13.34
C THR A 78 -6.64 -2.65 12.72
N SER A 79 -6.52 -2.71 11.39
CA SER A 79 -5.99 -3.87 10.67
C SER A 79 -4.57 -4.23 11.10
N ALA A 80 -3.72 -3.23 11.34
CA ALA A 80 -2.36 -3.46 11.81
C ALA A 80 -2.34 -4.11 13.22
N LEU A 81 -3.21 -3.65 14.12
CA LEU A 81 -3.31 -4.21 15.47
C LEU A 81 -3.90 -5.63 15.47
N LEU A 82 -4.83 -5.93 14.57
CA LEU A 82 -5.34 -7.28 14.39
C LEU A 82 -4.27 -8.24 13.85
N GLN A 83 -3.34 -7.74 13.04
CA GLN A 83 -2.26 -8.54 12.45
C GLN A 83 -1.05 -8.72 13.40
N GLN A 84 -0.71 -7.67 14.14
CA GLN A 84 0.55 -7.59 14.89
C GLN A 84 0.37 -7.64 16.41
N GLY A 85 -0.87 -7.56 16.88
CA GLY A 85 -1.16 -7.43 18.31
C GLY A 85 -1.16 -5.98 18.80
N ILE A 86 -1.68 -5.76 20.01
CA ILE A 86 -1.84 -4.41 20.58
C ILE A 86 -0.48 -3.77 20.93
N GLU A 87 0.52 -4.54 21.28
CA GLU A 87 1.87 -4.12 21.64
C GLU A 87 2.56 -3.41 20.46
N TYR A 88 2.13 -3.71 19.24
CA TYR A 88 2.64 -3.05 18.02
C TYR A 88 2.46 -1.53 18.04
N LEU A 89 1.49 -1.03 18.80
CA LEU A 89 1.29 0.41 18.98
C LEU A 89 2.51 1.10 19.59
N THR A 90 3.24 0.39 20.48
CA THR A 90 4.48 0.92 21.06
C THR A 90 5.55 1.11 19.99
N ALA A 91 5.75 0.11 19.12
CA ALA A 91 6.71 0.21 18.03
C ALA A 91 6.36 1.35 17.04
N VAL A 92 5.07 1.53 16.75
CA VAL A 92 4.61 2.66 15.92
C VAL A 92 4.90 4.00 16.59
N ARG A 93 4.65 4.12 17.90
CA ARG A 93 4.94 5.32 18.67
C ARG A 93 6.44 5.63 18.71
N GLU A 94 7.27 4.64 18.98
CA GLU A 94 8.72 4.78 18.98
C GLU A 94 9.24 5.25 17.61
N GLY A 95 8.84 4.57 16.53
CA GLY A 95 9.21 4.99 15.18
C GLY A 95 8.74 6.39 14.79
N LEU A 96 7.62 6.86 15.37
CA LEU A 96 7.16 8.23 15.22
C LEU A 96 8.10 9.22 15.94
N LEU A 97 8.47 8.94 17.18
CA LEU A 97 9.36 9.77 17.98
C LEU A 97 10.77 9.82 17.38
N ASP A 98 11.30 8.69 16.93
CA ASP A 98 12.60 8.60 16.26
C ASP A 98 12.64 9.48 15.00
N TRP A 99 11.58 9.39 14.19
CA TRP A 99 11.49 10.22 12.99
C TRP A 99 11.40 11.69 13.32
N MET A 100 10.62 12.07 14.34
CA MET A 100 10.50 13.45 14.80
C MET A 100 11.83 13.98 15.30
N GLY A 101 12.55 13.20 16.11
CA GLY A 101 13.88 13.58 16.61
C GLY A 101 14.91 13.77 15.49
N ALA A 102 14.92 12.86 14.51
CA ALA A 102 15.82 12.96 13.36
C ALA A 102 15.54 14.17 12.44
N HIS A 103 14.34 14.74 12.50
CA HIS A 103 13.92 15.88 11.69
C HIS A 103 13.68 17.15 12.53
N GLU A 104 14.14 17.17 13.76
CA GLU A 104 14.11 18.34 14.67
C GLU A 104 12.67 18.86 14.97
N TYR A 105 11.67 17.94 14.95
CA TYR A 105 10.31 18.29 15.35
C TYR A 105 10.12 18.05 16.85
N GLU A 106 9.73 19.07 17.58
CA GLU A 106 9.41 19.00 19.01
C GLU A 106 7.98 18.49 19.27
N SER A 107 7.09 18.66 18.31
CA SER A 107 5.70 18.23 18.42
C SER A 107 5.05 17.93 17.09
N ILE A 108 4.04 17.04 17.11
CA ILE A 108 3.21 16.75 15.92
C ILE A 108 2.53 18.01 15.38
N ARG A 109 2.19 18.96 16.25
CA ARG A 109 1.53 20.22 15.86
C ARG A 109 2.37 21.05 14.90
N GLN A 110 3.71 21.02 15.02
CA GLN A 110 4.60 21.74 14.11
C GLN A 110 4.53 21.24 12.67
N MET A 111 4.32 19.93 12.50
CA MET A 111 4.25 19.31 11.17
C MET A 111 2.81 19.16 10.64
N GLN A 112 1.81 19.33 11.50
CA GLN A 112 0.42 19.07 11.16
C GLN A 112 -0.06 19.99 10.03
N GLY A 113 -0.55 19.39 8.94
CA GLY A 113 -1.02 20.11 7.76
C GLY A 113 0.09 20.70 6.86
N SER A 114 1.37 20.44 7.16
CA SER A 114 2.49 20.93 6.34
C SER A 114 2.47 20.45 4.88
N MET A 115 1.84 19.30 4.64
CA MET A 115 1.63 18.72 3.31
C MET A 115 0.18 18.85 2.83
N SER A 116 -0.62 19.76 3.43
CA SER A 116 -1.98 20.03 2.98
C SER A 116 -1.97 20.86 1.68
N TYR A 117 -3.09 20.83 0.95
CA TYR A 117 -3.28 21.63 -0.27
C TYR A 117 -2.91 23.12 -0.09
N ARG A 118 -3.17 23.67 1.09
CA ARG A 118 -2.85 25.09 1.41
C ARG A 118 -1.38 25.34 1.69
N SER A 119 -0.65 24.33 2.13
CA SER A 119 0.72 24.50 2.65
C SER A 119 1.80 24.05 1.68
N VAL A 120 1.49 23.16 0.73
CA VAL A 120 2.47 22.68 -0.26
C VAL A 120 2.84 23.77 -1.26
N ARG A 121 4.07 23.70 -1.77
CA ARG A 121 4.57 24.65 -2.78
C ARG A 121 3.82 24.56 -4.11
N ASP A 122 3.37 23.37 -4.48
CA ASP A 122 2.63 23.10 -5.71
C ASP A 122 1.29 22.42 -5.37
N PRO A 123 0.23 23.20 -5.10
CA PRO A 123 -1.10 22.64 -4.84
C PRO A 123 -1.66 21.85 -6.02
N ALA A 124 -1.25 22.18 -7.25
CA ALA A 124 -1.67 21.46 -8.45
C ALA A 124 -1.24 19.99 -8.42
N ALA A 125 -0.27 19.62 -7.56
CA ALA A 125 0.10 18.23 -7.33
C ALA A 125 -1.09 17.36 -6.86
N PHE A 126 -2.09 17.95 -6.21
CA PHE A 126 -3.33 17.27 -5.80
C PHE A 126 -4.40 17.25 -6.89
N GLU A 127 -4.20 18.00 -7.97
CA GLU A 127 -5.19 18.12 -9.04
C GLU A 127 -5.04 17.00 -10.07
N ARG A 128 -6.16 16.71 -10.75
CA ARG A 128 -6.23 15.69 -11.79
C ARG A 128 -5.23 15.91 -12.94
N ALA A 129 -4.81 17.16 -13.19
CA ALA A 129 -3.85 17.50 -14.23
C ALA A 129 -2.50 16.77 -14.07
N ASN A 130 -2.08 16.45 -12.85
CA ASN A 130 -0.86 15.68 -12.58
C ASN A 130 -0.96 14.20 -12.92
N TYR A 131 -2.17 13.67 -13.16
CA TYR A 131 -2.34 12.28 -13.58
C TYR A 131 -1.59 11.97 -14.88
N MET A 132 -1.57 12.90 -15.82
CA MET A 132 -0.81 12.74 -17.07
C MET A 132 0.71 12.67 -16.84
N LYS A 133 1.24 13.43 -15.87
CA LYS A 133 2.66 13.35 -15.48
C LYS A 133 2.98 11.98 -14.85
N VAL A 134 2.06 11.44 -14.05
CA VAL A 134 2.22 10.11 -13.44
C VAL A 134 2.24 9.03 -14.52
N LEU A 135 1.33 9.09 -15.49
CA LEU A 135 1.30 8.14 -16.61
C LEU A 135 2.57 8.19 -17.46
N SER A 136 3.11 9.38 -17.73
CA SER A 136 4.35 9.54 -18.49
C SER A 136 5.60 9.08 -17.72
N SER A 137 5.54 9.01 -16.39
CA SER A 137 6.63 8.52 -15.54
C SER A 137 6.65 7.00 -15.37
N TYR A 138 5.61 6.30 -15.85
CA TYR A 138 5.52 4.86 -15.73
C TYR A 138 6.47 4.17 -16.72
N VAL A 139 7.53 3.57 -16.20
CA VAL A 139 8.45 2.74 -16.98
C VAL A 139 7.94 1.31 -16.95
N LEU A 140 7.51 0.80 -18.11
CA LEU A 140 7.22 -0.62 -18.27
C LEU A 140 8.47 -1.44 -17.93
N ARG A 141 8.48 -2.14 -16.81
CA ARG A 141 9.43 -3.22 -16.58
C ARG A 141 9.02 -4.38 -17.49
N THR A 142 9.50 -4.38 -18.73
CA THR A 142 9.43 -5.57 -19.56
C THR A 142 10.25 -6.65 -18.86
N ALA A 143 9.60 -7.67 -18.36
CA ALA A 143 10.30 -8.90 -18.00
C ALA A 143 11.13 -9.35 -19.23
N PRO A 144 12.38 -9.78 -19.06
CA PRO A 144 13.15 -10.32 -20.17
C PRO A 144 12.28 -11.41 -20.81
N ARG A 145 12.07 -11.31 -22.14
CA ARG A 145 11.39 -12.36 -22.89
C ARG A 145 12.13 -13.67 -22.60
N PRO A 146 11.44 -14.73 -22.21
CA PRO A 146 12.08 -16.04 -22.14
C PRO A 146 12.73 -16.27 -23.51
N GLY A 147 14.02 -16.55 -23.51
CA GLY A 147 14.75 -16.89 -24.73
C GLY A 147 14.06 -18.04 -25.45
N PRO A 148 14.24 -18.18 -26.77
CA PRO A 148 13.65 -19.28 -27.52
C PRO A 148 14.01 -20.58 -26.80
N ALA A 149 13.00 -21.41 -26.57
CA ALA A 149 13.17 -22.70 -25.95
C ALA A 149 14.26 -23.44 -26.77
N GLN A 150 15.37 -23.78 -26.12
CA GLN A 150 16.34 -24.67 -26.67
C GLN A 150 15.60 -26.00 -26.91
N GLU A 151 15.34 -26.30 -28.17
CA GLU A 151 14.93 -27.61 -28.59
C GLU A 151 15.99 -28.59 -28.07
N ARG A 152 15.66 -29.33 -27.05
CA ARG A 152 16.46 -30.48 -26.64
C ARG A 152 16.35 -31.48 -27.81
N GLY A 153 17.43 -31.54 -28.57
CA GLY A 153 17.58 -32.52 -29.58
C GLY A 153 17.30 -33.91 -29.02
N SER A 154 16.30 -34.57 -29.61
CA SER A 154 16.04 -35.97 -29.41
C SER A 154 17.22 -36.74 -29.99
N GLY A 155 18.24 -36.95 -29.16
CA GLY A 155 19.26 -37.98 -29.47
C GLY A 155 18.62 -39.33 -29.27
N CYS A 156 18.06 -39.82 -30.36
CA CYS A 156 17.80 -41.26 -30.55
C CYS A 156 19.15 -41.89 -30.83
N GLU A 157 19.77 -42.46 -29.83
CA GLU A 157 20.93 -43.32 -30.03
C GLU A 157 20.48 -44.77 -29.86
N GLU A 158 20.38 -45.42 -31.03
CA GLU A 158 20.26 -46.83 -31.18
C GLU A 158 21.42 -47.56 -30.50
N ASP A 159 21.19 -48.25 -29.40
CA ASP A 159 22.08 -49.32 -28.97
C ASP A 159 21.57 -50.65 -29.49
N ARG A 160 22.12 -50.96 -30.66
CA ARG A 160 22.08 -52.24 -31.32
C ARG A 160 23.43 -52.90 -31.11
N ALA A 161 23.43 -54.08 -30.68
CA ALA A 161 24.49 -55.09 -30.61
C ALA A 161 24.94 -55.38 -29.15
N MET A 162 24.99 -56.56 -28.69
CA MET A 162 25.23 -57.85 -29.33
C MET A 162 24.82 -58.93 -28.34
N ALA A 163 24.11 -59.86 -28.86
CA ALA A 163 24.16 -61.22 -28.35
C ALA A 163 25.52 -61.80 -28.68
N ASN A 164 26.18 -62.42 -27.75
CA ASN A 164 26.75 -63.71 -28.03
C ASN A 164 27.50 -64.31 -26.84
N THR A 165 27.23 -65.50 -26.59
CA THR A 165 28.02 -66.75 -26.43
C THR A 165 28.55 -67.06 -25.01
N SER A 166 28.04 -68.21 -24.60
CA SER A 166 28.76 -69.47 -24.20
C SER A 166 29.39 -69.41 -22.78
N GLY A 167 28.85 -70.25 -21.92
CA GLY A 167 29.34 -71.61 -21.84
C GLY A 167 30.20 -71.84 -20.62
N GLN A 168 29.77 -72.58 -19.83
CA GLN A 168 30.17 -73.59 -18.82
C GLN A 168 29.56 -73.39 -17.46
#